data_99aaab0c050161178cb4be735bfe1f14
#
_entry.id   99aaab0c050161178cb4be735bfe1f14
#
_cell.length_a   1.000
_cell.length_b   1.000
_cell.length_c   1.000
_cell.angle_alpha   90.00
_cell.angle_beta   90.00
_cell.angle_gamma   90.00
#
_symmetry.space_group_name_H-M   'P 1'
#
loop_
_entity.id
_entity.type
_entity.pdbx_description
1 polymer ?
#
loop_
_entity_poly.entity_id
_entity_poly.type
_entity_poly.pdbx_seq_one_letter_code
_entity_poly.pdbx_strand_id
1 'polypeptide(L)'
;NTFKVSDKIKRGDFKLTKIDTDNQNRMSDIPFRVTCKGTGESHIIKTDENGYFSSESSWNAHSKNTNGGGAYDGLWFSSADGSAKVDDSVGAMPYGDYTLEELSCDNNRGKILYKGEFSIRRDKVTVDIGTIENHSEPTPVITTQASDAKTQYQIIKPSADTDIIDKVTITDTMAGRDYTITGTLMDKDTGEAVMVNGNPVTASQTFTSDGTKKVLDMHFNFDSSALGGKTVVVCEKLTYGDYVAATEEDMENKDQTIYFPEIHTTATDSETADHLTLADSRAVITDTVTYTNLLKGETYTLSGVLMDKETGKELLVDGEPVTQEMAFTAGRASGTKKLKFEFDTTGLAGKSFVVYETLTLEDVEVAEHKDINDEGQTIHIPAAQTTATDDSSKINVSEAKKEVSVTDTVAYRNLVPGKEYTVRGTAVDKETGEPLTDADGNELVSTAKFTAASADGSVDVKFTFDGTAMAGRSVVFFENVYYTDKLIAVHADIDDEAQTVHIPLIFTSVKDKDTDSHMSLAG
;
A
#
# COMPACT_ATOMS: atom_id res chain seq x y z
N ASN A 1 83.51 -25.18 52.30
CA ASN A 1 82.93 -26.06 51.30
C ASN A 1 81.77 -25.31 50.65
N THR A 2 82.00 -24.74 49.45
CA THR A 2 80.94 -24.09 48.60
C THR A 2 80.35 -25.20 47.77
N PHE A 3 79.08 -25.59 48.08
CA PHE A 3 78.36 -26.51 47.24
C PHE A 3 77.84 -25.68 46.06
N LYS A 4 78.31 -25.95 44.85
CA LYS A 4 77.70 -25.48 43.63
C LYS A 4 76.46 -26.35 43.35
N VAL A 5 75.28 -25.86 43.64
CA VAL A 5 74.04 -26.44 43.13
C VAL A 5 73.89 -25.95 41.70
N SER A 6 74.02 -26.78 40.69
CA SER A 6 73.64 -26.46 39.31
C SER A 6 72.22 -26.93 39.12
N ASP A 7 71.29 -26.02 39.18
CA ASP A 7 69.89 -26.28 38.77
C ASP A 7 69.86 -26.55 37.28
N LYS A 8 69.67 -27.81 36.94
CA LYS A 8 69.44 -28.19 35.53
C LYS A 8 68.00 -27.96 35.20
N ILE A 9 67.70 -26.98 34.29
CA ILE A 9 66.37 -26.73 33.84
C ILE A 9 65.84 -27.98 33.15
N LYS A 10 64.71 -28.52 33.64
CA LYS A 10 63.99 -29.62 32.97
C LYS A 10 63.35 -29.12 31.70
N ARG A 11 63.54 -29.84 30.62
CA ARG A 11 62.96 -29.48 29.29
C ARG A 11 62.38 -30.74 28.67
N GLY A 12 61.29 -30.56 27.97
CA GLY A 12 60.59 -31.60 27.21
C GLY A 12 60.05 -31.06 25.86
N ASP A 13 59.37 -31.91 25.23
CA ASP A 13 58.79 -31.67 23.92
C ASP A 13 57.26 -31.92 23.90
N PHE A 14 56.63 -31.58 22.84
CA PHE A 14 55.24 -31.98 22.54
C PHE A 14 55.08 -32.33 21.06
N LYS A 15 54.03 -33.08 20.78
CA LYS A 15 53.60 -33.43 19.42
C LYS A 15 52.09 -33.45 19.32
N LEU A 16 51.57 -33.25 18.14
CA LEU A 16 50.13 -33.30 17.81
C LEU A 16 49.89 -33.78 16.39
N THR A 17 48.66 -34.20 16.14
CA THR A 17 48.14 -34.47 14.83
C THR A 17 46.84 -33.68 14.63
N LYS A 18 46.67 -33.07 13.47
CA LYS A 18 45.49 -32.28 13.14
C LYS A 18 44.67 -32.96 12.04
N ILE A 19 43.36 -33.11 12.27
CA ILE A 19 42.42 -33.67 11.28
C ILE A 19 41.14 -32.83 11.16
N ASP A 20 40.51 -32.96 10.04
CA ASP A 20 39.13 -32.51 9.80
C ASP A 20 38.19 -33.67 10.20
N THR A 21 37.26 -33.43 11.10
CA THR A 21 36.30 -34.42 11.59
C THR A 21 35.35 -34.90 10.52
N ASP A 22 34.94 -34.00 9.57
CA ASP A 22 33.92 -34.30 8.60
C ASP A 22 34.36 -35.31 7.54
N ASN A 23 35.66 -35.30 7.18
CA ASN A 23 36.21 -36.15 6.14
C ASN A 23 37.38 -37.02 6.58
N GLN A 24 37.80 -36.89 7.85
CA GLN A 24 38.96 -37.59 8.48
C GLN A 24 40.32 -37.30 7.81
N ASN A 25 40.39 -36.25 6.98
CA ASN A 25 41.63 -35.88 6.31
C ASN A 25 42.59 -35.17 7.27
N ARG A 26 43.90 -35.39 7.05
CA ARG A 26 44.94 -34.63 7.72
C ARG A 26 44.94 -33.18 7.23
N MET A 27 45.10 -32.25 8.16
CA MET A 27 45.08 -30.81 7.85
C MET A 27 46.48 -30.22 7.89
N SER A 28 47.03 -29.87 6.73
CA SER A 28 48.31 -29.24 6.56
C SER A 28 48.28 -27.74 6.80
N ASP A 29 49.44 -27.15 7.12
CA ASP A 29 49.68 -25.72 7.29
C ASP A 29 48.74 -25.04 8.31
N ILE A 30 48.21 -25.79 9.26
CA ILE A 30 47.38 -25.23 10.33
C ILE A 30 48.26 -24.55 11.37
N PRO A 31 48.14 -23.24 11.58
CA PRO A 31 48.95 -22.50 12.53
C PRO A 31 48.40 -22.65 13.95
N PHE A 32 49.32 -22.91 14.91
CA PHE A 32 49.02 -22.90 16.34
C PHE A 32 49.94 -21.93 17.05
N ARG A 33 49.38 -21.09 17.92
CA ARG A 33 50.14 -20.31 18.90
C ARG A 33 50.37 -21.15 20.16
N VAL A 34 51.61 -21.32 20.50
CA VAL A 34 52.05 -21.96 21.77
C VAL A 34 52.56 -20.85 22.68
N THR A 35 51.98 -20.69 23.87
CA THR A 35 52.39 -19.65 24.83
C THR A 35 52.75 -20.27 26.18
N CYS A 36 53.93 -19.96 26.68
CA CYS A 36 54.33 -20.30 28.03
C CYS A 36 53.60 -19.40 29.04
N LYS A 37 52.77 -19.96 29.91
CA LYS A 37 52.01 -19.19 30.92
C LYS A 37 52.89 -18.47 31.93
N GLY A 38 54.07 -19.02 32.25
CA GLY A 38 54.96 -18.45 33.25
C GLY A 38 55.78 -17.26 32.77
N THR A 39 56.17 -17.23 31.48
CA THR A 39 57.01 -16.18 30.89
C THR A 39 56.26 -15.26 29.91
N GLY A 40 55.11 -15.69 29.39
CA GLY A 40 54.43 -15.03 28.31
C GLY A 40 55.08 -15.19 26.93
N GLU A 41 56.21 -15.92 26.84
CA GLU A 41 56.86 -16.20 25.54
C GLU A 41 55.94 -17.03 24.68
N SER A 42 55.84 -16.63 23.39
CA SER A 42 54.86 -17.20 22.43
C SER A 42 55.53 -17.46 21.09
N HIS A 43 55.21 -18.60 20.48
CA HIS A 43 55.66 -18.97 19.15
C HIS A 43 54.52 -19.52 18.33
N ILE A 44 54.56 -19.32 16.99
CA ILE A 44 53.63 -19.93 16.06
C ILE A 44 54.30 -21.12 15.39
N ILE A 45 53.62 -22.25 15.43
CA ILE A 45 53.99 -23.49 14.73
C ILE A 45 52.96 -23.79 13.66
N LYS A 46 53.28 -24.64 12.69
CA LYS A 46 52.35 -25.15 11.68
C LYS A 46 52.45 -26.66 11.55
N THR A 47 51.32 -27.29 11.19
CA THR A 47 51.32 -28.72 10.82
C THR A 47 51.95 -28.93 9.44
N ASP A 48 52.62 -30.08 9.24
CA ASP A 48 53.18 -30.51 7.96
C ASP A 48 52.06 -31.03 7.00
N GLU A 49 52.47 -31.54 5.83
CA GLU A 49 51.59 -32.12 4.82
C GLU A 49 50.79 -33.34 5.33
N ASN A 50 51.21 -33.96 6.44
CA ASN A 50 50.53 -35.07 7.10
C ASN A 50 49.68 -34.59 8.29
N GLY A 51 49.50 -33.29 8.47
CA GLY A 51 48.78 -32.73 9.61
C GLY A 51 49.53 -32.94 10.95
N TYR A 52 50.82 -33.22 10.93
CA TYR A 52 51.60 -33.55 12.10
C TYR A 52 52.53 -32.38 12.48
N PHE A 53 52.81 -32.25 13.78
CA PHE A 53 53.86 -31.40 14.34
C PHE A 53 54.51 -32.06 15.51
N SER A 54 55.85 -31.94 15.62
CA SER A 54 56.63 -32.28 16.81
C SER A 54 57.67 -31.21 17.11
N SER A 55 57.89 -30.90 18.38
CA SER A 55 58.98 -30.03 18.80
C SER A 55 60.30 -30.77 19.03
N GLU A 56 60.36 -32.11 18.87
CA GLU A 56 61.53 -32.90 19.02
C GLU A 56 62.62 -32.58 18.00
N SER A 57 63.86 -32.40 18.43
CA SER A 57 65.00 -32.14 17.53
C SER A 57 65.29 -33.28 16.55
N SER A 58 64.80 -34.51 16.83
CA SER A 58 64.80 -35.63 15.89
C SER A 58 63.89 -35.48 14.73
N TRP A 59 62.81 -34.63 14.84
CA TRP A 59 61.90 -34.29 13.75
C TRP A 59 62.42 -33.05 13.01
N ASN A 60 62.71 -31.95 13.76
CA ASN A 60 63.34 -30.75 13.23
C ASN A 60 64.30 -30.13 14.24
N ALA A 61 65.50 -29.71 13.81
CA ALA A 61 66.45 -29.01 14.66
C ALA A 61 65.77 -27.82 15.38
N HIS A 62 66.09 -27.64 16.67
CA HIS A 62 65.55 -26.57 17.46
C HIS A 62 65.93 -25.19 16.89
N SER A 63 65.00 -24.28 16.83
CA SER A 63 65.26 -22.90 16.46
C SER A 63 64.34 -21.94 17.21
N LYS A 64 64.78 -20.68 17.35
CA LYS A 64 63.88 -19.63 17.87
C LYS A 64 62.91 -19.26 16.78
N ASN A 65 61.81 -20.00 16.68
CA ASN A 65 60.72 -19.72 15.77
C ASN A 65 60.14 -18.32 16.03
N THR A 66 60.01 -17.54 15.00
CA THR A 66 59.61 -16.14 15.08
C THR A 66 58.21 -15.92 14.59
N ASN A 67 57.18 -16.50 15.17
CA ASN A 67 55.77 -16.14 14.89
C ASN A 67 55.31 -16.11 13.40
N GLY A 68 56.06 -16.61 12.49
CA GLY A 68 55.77 -16.71 11.07
C GLY A 68 56.10 -18.06 10.49
N GLY A 69 56.38 -19.04 11.38
CA GLY A 69 56.98 -20.31 11.07
C GLY A 69 56.31 -21.13 9.99
N GLY A 70 57.13 -21.84 9.23
CA GLY A 70 56.71 -22.92 8.36
C GLY A 70 56.56 -24.23 9.14
N ALA A 71 56.06 -25.27 8.46
CA ALA A 71 55.83 -26.58 9.07
C ALA A 71 57.13 -27.20 9.62
N TYR A 72 58.26 -26.92 9.03
CA TYR A 72 59.56 -27.47 9.35
C TYR A 72 60.50 -26.50 10.09
N ASP A 73 59.95 -25.35 10.55
CA ASP A 73 60.71 -24.47 11.46
C ASP A 73 60.77 -25.13 12.84
N GLY A 74 61.93 -25.23 13.39
CA GLY A 74 62.12 -25.78 14.75
C GLY A 74 61.51 -24.86 15.80
N LEU A 75 61.34 -25.38 17.01
CA LEU A 75 60.82 -24.65 18.18
C LEU A 75 61.86 -24.55 19.26
N TRP A 76 61.93 -23.41 19.95
CA TRP A 76 62.73 -23.23 21.12
C TRP A 76 62.21 -22.13 22.03
N PHE A 77 61.83 -22.47 23.24
CA PHE A 77 61.52 -21.54 24.31
C PHE A 77 62.72 -21.17 25.14
N SER A 78 62.90 -19.90 25.41
CA SER A 78 63.96 -19.42 26.31
C SER A 78 63.70 -19.90 27.71
N SER A 79 64.76 -19.95 28.55
CA SER A 79 64.60 -20.09 29.97
C SER A 79 64.05 -18.81 30.60
N ALA A 80 63.53 -18.88 31.85
CA ALA A 80 62.91 -17.71 32.50
C ALA A 80 63.82 -16.48 32.59
N ASP A 81 65.15 -16.68 32.53
CA ASP A 81 66.16 -15.61 32.47
C ASP A 81 66.51 -15.15 31.04
N GLY A 82 65.88 -15.72 29.99
CA GLY A 82 66.18 -15.44 28.61
C GLY A 82 67.49 -15.91 28.05
N SER A 83 68.34 -16.65 28.86
CA SER A 83 69.73 -16.93 28.56
C SER A 83 70.02 -18.28 27.88
N ALA A 84 69.00 -19.18 27.74
CA ALA A 84 69.23 -20.49 27.15
C ALA A 84 69.52 -20.41 25.64
N LYS A 85 70.73 -20.95 25.27
CA LYS A 85 71.03 -21.18 23.84
C LYS A 85 70.22 -22.38 23.33
N VAL A 86 69.92 -22.37 22.06
CA VAL A 86 69.30 -23.51 21.34
C VAL A 86 70.25 -24.71 21.50
N ASP A 87 69.69 -25.86 21.92
CA ASP A 87 70.44 -27.09 22.18
C ASP A 87 69.58 -28.32 21.81
N ASP A 88 69.93 -29.01 20.76
CA ASP A 88 69.21 -30.20 20.25
C ASP A 88 69.35 -31.44 21.14
N SER A 89 70.21 -31.41 22.19
CA SER A 89 70.39 -32.52 23.13
C SER A 89 69.37 -32.57 24.28
N VAL A 90 68.51 -31.50 24.37
CA VAL A 90 67.44 -31.35 25.38
C VAL A 90 66.12 -30.94 24.70
N GLY A 91 64.97 -31.06 25.40
CA GLY A 91 63.70 -30.69 24.84
C GLY A 91 63.58 -29.19 24.55
N ALA A 92 62.72 -28.81 23.59
CA ALA A 92 62.49 -27.42 23.13
C ALA A 92 61.88 -26.51 24.21
N MET A 93 61.19 -27.10 25.21
CA MET A 93 60.29 -26.35 26.11
C MET A 93 60.69 -26.54 27.56
N PRO A 94 60.94 -25.47 28.36
CA PRO A 94 61.16 -25.56 29.78
C PRO A 94 60.01 -26.18 30.56
N TYR A 95 60.26 -26.67 31.76
CA TYR A 95 59.21 -27.02 32.71
C TYR A 95 58.24 -25.86 32.90
N GLY A 96 56.93 -26.10 32.72
CA GLY A 96 55.94 -25.08 32.84
C GLY A 96 54.59 -25.49 32.25
N ASP A 97 53.65 -24.58 32.32
CA ASP A 97 52.31 -24.70 31.74
C ASP A 97 52.23 -23.87 30.45
N TYR A 98 51.54 -24.41 29.44
CA TYR A 98 51.43 -23.85 28.10
C TYR A 98 49.98 -23.83 27.62
N THR A 99 49.61 -22.79 26.88
CA THR A 99 48.41 -22.78 26.07
C THR A 99 48.75 -23.14 24.62
N LEU A 100 47.87 -23.87 23.98
CA LEU A 100 47.89 -24.21 22.54
C LEU A 100 46.63 -23.69 21.91
N GLU A 101 46.72 -22.70 21.03
CA GLU A 101 45.60 -22.03 20.39
C GLU A 101 45.75 -22.11 18.88
N GLU A 102 44.78 -22.75 18.21
CA GLU A 102 44.70 -22.77 16.75
C GLU A 102 44.37 -21.38 16.24
N LEU A 103 45.03 -20.92 15.19
CA LEU A 103 44.83 -19.64 14.56
C LEU A 103 44.06 -19.83 13.24
N SER A 104 43.25 -18.85 12.87
CA SER A 104 42.51 -18.85 11.60
C SER A 104 43.48 -18.80 10.41
N CYS A 105 43.20 -19.61 9.39
CA CYS A 105 43.88 -19.63 8.11
C CYS A 105 42.93 -20.15 6.99
N ASP A 106 43.37 -20.13 5.74
CA ASP A 106 42.55 -20.64 4.65
C ASP A 106 42.17 -22.10 4.76
N ASN A 107 43.10 -22.93 5.30
CA ASN A 107 42.90 -24.39 5.43
C ASN A 107 41.97 -24.82 6.57
N ASN A 108 41.62 -23.92 7.50
CA ASN A 108 40.66 -24.18 8.57
C ASN A 108 39.46 -23.25 8.55
N ARG A 109 39.18 -22.58 7.40
CA ARG A 109 38.04 -21.69 7.23
C ARG A 109 36.73 -22.45 7.45
N GLY A 110 35.79 -21.87 8.21
CA GLY A 110 34.51 -22.50 8.55
C GLY A 110 34.60 -23.66 9.52
N LYS A 111 35.70 -23.76 10.28
CA LYS A 111 35.90 -24.76 11.32
C LYS A 111 35.97 -24.11 12.70
N ILE A 112 35.56 -24.85 13.73
CA ILE A 112 35.68 -24.47 15.13
C ILE A 112 37.14 -24.65 15.53
N LEU A 113 37.79 -23.53 15.91
CA LEU A 113 39.24 -23.54 16.23
C LEU A 113 39.51 -24.11 17.62
N TYR A 114 40.56 -24.90 17.70
CA TYR A 114 40.99 -25.56 18.96
C TYR A 114 41.67 -24.57 19.92
N LYS A 115 41.32 -24.69 21.20
CA LYS A 115 42.04 -24.05 22.31
C LYS A 115 42.18 -25.02 23.46
N GLY A 116 43.42 -25.26 23.88
CA GLY A 116 43.73 -26.20 24.95
C GLY A 116 44.96 -25.81 25.73
N GLU A 117 45.28 -26.62 26.72
CA GLU A 117 46.44 -26.44 27.60
C GLU A 117 47.20 -27.76 27.78
N PHE A 118 48.51 -27.66 27.96
CA PHE A 118 49.34 -28.79 28.31
C PHE A 118 50.49 -28.36 29.23
N SER A 119 51.23 -29.34 29.78
CA SER A 119 52.33 -29.07 30.73
C SER A 119 53.56 -29.91 30.46
N ILE A 120 54.71 -29.29 30.54
CA ILE A 120 55.97 -29.98 30.57
C ILE A 120 56.35 -30.19 32.03
N ARG A 121 56.39 -31.45 32.49
CA ARG A 121 56.64 -31.81 33.90
C ARG A 121 57.89 -32.68 34.12
N ARG A 122 58.43 -33.32 33.09
CA ARG A 122 59.53 -34.24 33.13
C ARG A 122 60.62 -33.89 32.12
N ASP A 123 61.87 -34.13 32.47
CA ASP A 123 63.03 -33.93 31.61
C ASP A 123 63.01 -34.95 30.45
N LYS A 124 63.27 -34.49 29.23
CA LYS A 124 63.39 -35.33 28.03
C LYS A 124 62.17 -36.20 27.74
N VAL A 125 60.97 -35.72 28.05
CA VAL A 125 59.69 -36.39 27.74
C VAL A 125 58.94 -35.58 26.73
N THR A 126 58.44 -36.23 25.68
CA THR A 126 57.52 -35.65 24.71
C THR A 126 56.09 -35.85 25.17
N VAL A 127 55.35 -34.77 25.33
CA VAL A 127 53.94 -34.79 25.66
C VAL A 127 53.15 -34.99 24.31
N ASP A 128 52.44 -36.09 24.24
CA ASP A 128 51.56 -36.36 23.11
C ASP A 128 50.20 -35.70 23.37
N ILE A 129 49.87 -34.63 22.62
CA ILE A 129 48.59 -33.97 22.69
C ILE A 129 47.50 -34.83 22.04
N GLY A 130 47.91 -35.77 21.18
CA GLY A 130 47.00 -36.63 20.43
C GLY A 130 46.48 -35.99 19.14
N THR A 131 45.31 -36.42 18.74
CA THR A 131 44.60 -35.89 17.55
C THR A 131 43.72 -34.72 17.96
N ILE A 132 43.97 -33.58 17.37
CA ILE A 132 43.13 -32.40 17.48
C ILE A 132 42.16 -32.39 16.27
N GLU A 133 40.85 -32.39 16.54
CA GLU A 133 39.79 -32.46 15.56
C GLU A 133 39.18 -31.09 15.33
N ASN A 134 38.97 -30.72 14.05
CA ASN A 134 38.18 -29.55 13.69
C ASN A 134 36.80 -29.98 13.19
N HIS A 135 35.79 -29.50 13.88
CA HIS A 135 34.38 -29.63 13.46
C HIS A 135 33.98 -28.44 12.61
N SER A 136 33.12 -28.67 11.62
CA SER A 136 32.52 -27.55 10.85
C SER A 136 31.71 -26.67 11.80
N GLU A 137 31.73 -25.36 11.51
CA GLU A 137 30.77 -24.45 12.12
C GLU A 137 29.37 -24.85 11.67
N PRO A 138 28.38 -24.80 12.55
CA PRO A 138 26.99 -24.99 12.13
C PRO A 138 26.62 -23.96 11.07
N THR A 139 25.81 -24.37 10.09
CA THR A 139 25.29 -23.48 9.05
C THR A 139 23.91 -23.00 9.49
N PRO A 140 23.78 -21.74 9.89
CA PRO A 140 22.49 -21.21 10.32
C PRO A 140 21.42 -21.33 9.23
N VAL A 141 20.18 -21.63 9.66
CA VAL A 141 18.99 -21.68 8.81
C VAL A 141 17.99 -20.63 9.31
N ILE A 142 17.45 -19.86 8.38
CA ILE A 142 16.40 -18.86 8.63
C ILE A 142 15.09 -19.42 8.05
N THR A 143 14.01 -19.35 8.83
CA THR A 143 12.63 -19.54 8.36
C THR A 143 11.78 -18.44 8.93
N THR A 144 10.93 -17.82 8.10
CA THR A 144 10.27 -16.58 8.46
C THR A 144 8.81 -16.58 8.02
N GLN A 145 7.98 -15.73 8.62
CA GLN A 145 6.60 -15.52 8.24
C GLN A 145 6.19 -14.09 8.50
N ALA A 146 5.91 -13.35 7.43
CA ALA A 146 5.47 -11.96 7.48
C ALA A 146 3.94 -11.85 7.48
N SER A 147 3.42 -10.88 8.24
CA SER A 147 1.99 -10.56 8.32
C SER A 147 1.76 -9.13 8.82
N ASP A 148 0.55 -8.63 8.72
CA ASP A 148 0.12 -7.43 9.44
C ASP A 148 0.14 -7.70 10.96
N ALA A 149 0.74 -6.80 11.72
CA ALA A 149 0.88 -6.96 13.17
C ALA A 149 -0.47 -7.00 13.91
N LYS A 150 -1.51 -6.36 13.37
CA LYS A 150 -2.84 -6.29 13.98
C LYS A 150 -3.73 -7.48 13.63
N THR A 151 -3.81 -7.81 12.35
CA THR A 151 -4.76 -8.79 11.81
C THR A 151 -4.17 -10.17 11.63
N GLN A 152 -2.85 -10.27 11.54
CA GLN A 152 -2.08 -11.47 11.21
C GLN A 152 -2.33 -11.98 9.77
N TYR A 153 -2.96 -11.16 8.92
CA TYR A 153 -3.11 -11.46 7.49
C TYR A 153 -1.91 -10.98 6.69
N GLN A 154 -1.70 -11.60 5.54
CA GLN A 154 -0.70 -11.18 4.54
C GLN A 154 -1.25 -10.15 3.55
N ILE A 155 -2.46 -9.67 3.78
CA ILE A 155 -3.12 -8.63 2.99
C ILE A 155 -3.41 -7.44 3.90
N ILE A 156 -2.96 -6.25 3.50
CA ILE A 156 -2.94 -5.07 4.36
C ILE A 156 -3.50 -3.87 3.58
N LYS A 157 -4.43 -3.13 4.18
CA LYS A 157 -4.87 -1.84 3.64
C LYS A 157 -3.69 -0.84 3.68
N PRO A 158 -3.34 -0.18 2.55
CA PRO A 158 -2.36 0.90 2.55
C PRO A 158 -2.73 2.00 3.54
N SER A 159 -1.78 2.43 4.36
CA SER A 159 -2.01 3.47 5.38
C SER A 159 -0.73 4.20 5.76
N ALA A 160 -0.88 5.38 6.38
CA ALA A 160 0.26 6.16 6.87
C ALA A 160 0.98 5.51 8.07
N ASP A 161 0.35 4.54 8.73
CA ASP A 161 0.87 3.85 9.93
C ASP A 161 0.68 2.34 9.78
N THR A 162 1.53 1.72 8.98
CA THR A 162 1.55 0.28 8.72
C THR A 162 2.64 -0.38 9.56
N ASP A 163 2.30 -1.47 10.25
CA ASP A 163 3.25 -2.32 10.98
C ASP A 163 3.19 -3.75 10.43
N ILE A 164 4.21 -4.14 9.68
CA ILE A 164 4.42 -5.53 9.28
C ILE A 164 5.27 -6.20 10.36
N ILE A 165 4.78 -7.32 10.89
CA ILE A 165 5.56 -8.20 11.76
C ILE A 165 6.08 -9.38 10.94
N ASP A 166 7.40 -9.59 10.99
CA ASP A 166 8.04 -10.78 10.47
C ASP A 166 8.56 -11.65 11.62
N LYS A 167 8.01 -12.85 11.73
CA LYS A 167 8.40 -13.84 12.74
C LYS A 167 9.55 -14.69 12.24
N VAL A 168 10.78 -14.31 12.59
CA VAL A 168 12.01 -14.97 12.16
C VAL A 168 12.38 -16.08 13.14
N THR A 169 12.55 -17.29 12.62
CA THR A 169 13.10 -18.43 13.34
C THR A 169 14.49 -18.76 12.81
N ILE A 170 15.49 -18.80 13.69
CA ILE A 170 16.90 -19.08 13.37
C ILE A 170 17.33 -20.32 14.11
N THR A 171 17.91 -21.29 13.40
CA THR A 171 18.49 -22.53 13.98
C THR A 171 19.95 -22.68 13.58
N ASP A 172 20.61 -23.67 14.14
CA ASP A 172 21.98 -24.08 13.80
C ASP A 172 23.01 -22.95 13.90
N THR A 173 22.85 -22.10 14.91
CA THR A 173 23.79 -21.02 15.24
C THR A 173 24.86 -21.50 16.25
N MET A 174 26.02 -20.85 16.24
CA MET A 174 27.11 -21.17 17.17
C MET A 174 26.87 -20.49 18.52
N ALA A 175 26.87 -21.30 19.59
CA ALA A 175 26.73 -20.79 20.96
C ALA A 175 27.82 -19.78 21.32
N GLY A 176 27.44 -18.71 22.02
CA GLY A 176 28.34 -17.64 22.48
C GLY A 176 28.71 -16.61 21.38
N ARG A 177 28.17 -16.75 20.15
CA ARG A 177 28.44 -15.81 19.06
C ARG A 177 27.31 -14.79 18.97
N ASP A 178 27.66 -13.53 18.72
CA ASP A 178 26.70 -12.46 18.44
C ASP A 178 26.33 -12.46 16.95
N TYR A 179 25.03 -12.51 16.68
CA TYR A 179 24.46 -12.44 15.35
C TYR A 179 23.57 -11.20 15.22
N THR A 180 23.57 -10.61 14.03
CA THR A 180 22.63 -9.56 13.66
C THR A 180 21.77 -10.06 12.50
N ILE A 181 20.45 -10.07 12.70
CA ILE A 181 19.47 -10.28 11.63
C ILE A 181 18.98 -8.92 11.12
N THR A 182 18.97 -8.73 9.82
CA THR A 182 18.44 -7.53 9.15
C THR A 182 17.44 -7.97 8.11
N GLY A 183 16.21 -7.47 8.23
CA GLY A 183 15.15 -7.62 7.24
C GLY A 183 15.03 -6.36 6.39
N THR A 184 14.70 -6.52 5.12
CA THR A 184 14.46 -5.44 4.15
C THR A 184 13.19 -5.75 3.38
N LEU A 185 12.28 -4.77 3.25
CA LEU A 185 11.11 -4.90 2.38
C LEU A 185 11.52 -4.66 0.93
N MET A 186 11.21 -5.60 0.06
CA MET A 186 11.51 -5.56 -1.38
C MET A 186 10.21 -5.44 -2.18
N ASP A 187 10.13 -4.53 -3.13
CA ASP A 187 9.05 -4.49 -4.13
C ASP A 187 9.19 -5.71 -5.05
N LYS A 188 8.15 -6.56 -5.08
CA LYS A 188 8.20 -7.83 -5.81
C LYS A 188 8.32 -7.65 -7.32
N ASP A 189 7.77 -6.58 -7.88
CA ASP A 189 7.77 -6.33 -9.32
C ASP A 189 9.12 -5.83 -9.82
N THR A 190 9.81 -5.00 -9.03
CA THR A 190 11.07 -4.39 -9.40
C THR A 190 12.29 -5.13 -8.88
N GLY A 191 12.14 -5.88 -7.78
CA GLY A 191 13.24 -6.50 -7.05
C GLY A 191 14.12 -5.48 -6.31
N GLU A 192 13.66 -4.25 -6.14
CA GLU A 192 14.36 -3.20 -5.41
C GLU A 192 13.78 -3.00 -4.02
N ALA A 193 14.56 -2.43 -3.10
CA ALA A 193 14.07 -2.11 -1.77
C ALA A 193 12.94 -1.07 -1.82
N VAL A 194 11.89 -1.29 -1.02
CA VAL A 194 10.82 -0.30 -0.81
C VAL A 194 11.41 0.91 -0.13
N MET A 195 11.24 2.09 -0.75
CA MET A 195 11.78 3.35 -0.27
C MET A 195 10.68 4.23 0.31
N VAL A 196 10.87 4.70 1.54
CA VAL A 196 10.00 5.69 2.19
C VAL A 196 10.86 6.89 2.62
N ASN A 197 10.50 8.09 2.17
CA ASN A 197 11.26 9.32 2.41
C ASN A 197 12.75 9.21 2.01
N GLY A 198 13.04 8.45 0.95
CA GLY A 198 14.40 8.26 0.42
C GLY A 198 15.25 7.24 1.18
N ASN A 199 14.68 6.51 2.14
CA ASN A 199 15.36 5.45 2.89
C ASN A 199 14.69 4.10 2.64
N PRO A 200 15.45 3.00 2.59
CA PRO A 200 14.88 1.66 2.51
C PRO A 200 14.14 1.31 3.81
N VAL A 201 13.02 0.60 3.69
CA VAL A 201 12.28 0.09 4.84
C VAL A 201 12.99 -1.16 5.35
N THR A 202 13.61 -1.06 6.53
CA THR A 202 14.40 -2.12 7.14
C THR A 202 14.13 -2.26 8.63
N ALA A 203 14.35 -3.48 9.17
CA ALA A 203 14.38 -3.75 10.59
C ALA A 203 15.63 -4.56 10.92
N SER A 204 16.19 -4.41 12.13
CA SER A 204 17.38 -5.13 12.54
C SER A 204 17.37 -5.45 14.02
N GLN A 205 17.82 -6.67 14.37
CA GLN A 205 17.98 -7.09 15.76
C GLN A 205 19.30 -7.86 15.94
N THR A 206 19.96 -7.66 17.08
CA THR A 206 21.17 -8.37 17.45
C THR A 206 20.88 -9.27 18.66
N PHE A 207 21.45 -10.48 18.65
CA PHE A 207 21.34 -11.43 19.76
C PHE A 207 22.62 -12.26 19.92
N THR A 208 22.92 -12.65 21.15
CA THR A 208 23.94 -13.67 21.42
C THR A 208 23.28 -15.05 21.36
N SER A 209 23.80 -15.95 20.54
CA SER A 209 23.28 -17.32 20.43
C SER A 209 23.67 -18.15 21.65
N ASP A 210 22.75 -18.99 22.10
CA ASP A 210 23.02 -20.08 23.06
C ASP A 210 23.17 -21.44 22.38
N GLY A 211 23.17 -21.47 21.04
CA GLY A 211 23.23 -22.69 20.23
C GLY A 211 21.89 -23.39 20.04
N THR A 212 20.79 -22.83 20.56
CA THR A 212 19.44 -23.36 20.38
C THR A 212 18.65 -22.54 19.39
N LYS A 213 17.43 -22.98 19.09
CA LYS A 213 16.49 -22.25 18.24
C LYS A 213 16.18 -20.86 18.82
N LYS A 214 16.36 -19.82 18.02
CA LYS A 214 15.96 -18.44 18.34
C LYS A 214 14.74 -18.03 17.52
N VAL A 215 13.78 -17.39 18.18
CA VAL A 215 12.61 -16.77 17.51
C VAL A 215 12.62 -15.29 17.85
N LEU A 216 12.47 -14.45 16.83
CA LEU A 216 12.46 -12.99 16.92
C LEU A 216 11.24 -12.45 16.15
N ASP A 217 10.61 -11.43 16.70
CA ASP A 217 9.58 -10.65 16.02
C ASP A 217 10.23 -9.35 15.52
N MET A 218 10.29 -9.18 14.19
CA MET A 218 10.85 -8.00 13.55
C MET A 218 9.71 -7.12 13.06
N HIS A 219 9.70 -5.85 13.47
CA HIS A 219 8.66 -4.89 13.14
C HIS A 219 9.15 -3.88 12.10
N PHE A 220 8.37 -3.73 11.03
CA PHE A 220 8.57 -2.73 9.99
C PHE A 220 7.43 -1.72 10.08
N ASN A 221 7.73 -0.56 10.69
CA ASN A 221 6.77 0.54 10.85
C ASN A 221 7.06 1.61 9.79
N PHE A 222 6.10 1.88 8.91
CA PHE A 222 6.30 2.82 7.81
C PHE A 222 4.97 3.29 7.20
N ASP A 223 5.04 4.36 6.38
CA ASP A 223 3.94 4.84 5.57
C ASP A 223 3.85 4.02 4.28
N SER A 224 2.80 3.20 4.15
CA SER A 224 2.52 2.38 2.97
C SER A 224 1.48 2.99 2.03
N SER A 225 1.04 4.23 2.24
CA SER A 225 -0.05 4.86 1.44
C SER A 225 0.20 4.84 -0.07
N ALA A 226 1.47 4.82 -0.49
CA ALA A 226 1.86 4.75 -1.90
C ALA A 226 1.97 3.31 -2.45
N LEU A 227 1.68 2.28 -1.66
CA LEU A 227 1.84 0.87 -2.06
C LEU A 227 0.54 0.22 -2.56
N GLY A 228 -0.55 0.98 -2.72
CA GLY A 228 -1.78 0.47 -3.33
C GLY A 228 -1.50 -0.27 -4.65
N GLY A 229 -2.05 -1.47 -4.81
CA GLY A 229 -1.81 -2.35 -5.95
C GLY A 229 -0.46 -3.07 -5.97
N LYS A 230 0.40 -2.86 -4.97
CA LYS A 230 1.76 -3.43 -4.89
C LYS A 230 1.85 -4.66 -4.01
N THR A 231 2.84 -5.50 -4.32
CA THR A 231 3.22 -6.67 -3.50
C THR A 231 4.64 -6.48 -3.02
N VAL A 232 4.90 -6.73 -1.74
CA VAL A 232 6.24 -6.68 -1.18
C VAL A 232 6.63 -8.04 -0.60
N VAL A 233 7.93 -8.30 -0.53
CA VAL A 233 8.51 -9.50 0.08
C VAL A 233 9.52 -9.05 1.13
N VAL A 234 9.49 -9.67 2.31
CA VAL A 234 10.52 -9.45 3.31
C VAL A 234 11.72 -10.34 2.97
N CYS A 235 12.90 -9.77 2.91
CA CYS A 235 14.15 -10.49 2.68
C CYS A 235 15.07 -10.32 3.87
N GLU A 236 15.67 -11.41 4.37
CA GLU A 236 16.50 -11.39 5.58
C GLU A 236 17.94 -11.77 5.31
N LYS A 237 18.81 -11.18 6.13
CA LYS A 237 20.24 -11.43 6.14
C LYS A 237 20.74 -11.57 7.57
N LEU A 238 21.27 -12.74 7.90
CA LEU A 238 21.91 -13.02 9.17
C LEU A 238 23.42 -12.84 9.04
N THR A 239 24.01 -12.03 9.90
CA THR A 239 25.46 -11.76 9.91
C THR A 239 26.07 -11.98 11.29
N TYR A 240 27.37 -12.24 11.33
CA TYR A 240 28.22 -12.04 12.51
C TYR A 240 29.50 -11.32 12.08
N GLY A 241 29.80 -10.17 12.71
CA GLY A 241 30.79 -9.24 12.16
C GLY A 241 30.46 -8.91 10.69
N ASP A 242 31.46 -8.98 9.82
CA ASP A 242 31.29 -8.74 8.39
C ASP A 242 30.89 -9.99 7.57
N TYR A 243 30.70 -11.14 8.25
CA TYR A 243 30.40 -12.41 7.59
C TYR A 243 28.89 -12.63 7.49
N VAL A 244 28.41 -12.97 6.27
CA VAL A 244 27.02 -13.39 6.04
C VAL A 244 26.89 -14.87 6.37
N ALA A 245 26.12 -15.18 7.42
CA ALA A 245 25.93 -16.54 7.90
C ALA A 245 24.79 -17.29 7.20
N ALA A 246 23.70 -16.56 6.89
CA ALA A 246 22.56 -17.07 6.14
C ALA A 246 21.78 -15.91 5.51
N THR A 247 21.03 -16.20 4.45
CA THR A 247 20.06 -15.27 3.84
C THR A 247 18.75 -16.01 3.56
N GLU A 248 17.65 -15.28 3.59
CA GLU A 248 16.37 -15.66 3.02
C GLU A 248 15.96 -14.54 2.07
N GLU A 249 16.21 -14.71 0.77
CA GLU A 249 16.05 -13.70 -0.29
C GLU A 249 15.19 -14.25 -1.44
N ASP A 250 14.37 -15.29 -1.19
CA ASP A 250 13.48 -15.86 -2.19
C ASP A 250 12.27 -14.95 -2.42
N MET A 251 12.30 -14.18 -3.51
CA MET A 251 11.22 -13.28 -3.92
C MET A 251 9.89 -14.00 -4.22
N GLU A 252 9.90 -15.35 -4.35
CA GLU A 252 8.71 -16.17 -4.55
C GLU A 252 8.20 -16.82 -3.25
N ASN A 253 8.87 -16.57 -2.12
CA ASN A 253 8.46 -17.09 -0.83
C ASN A 253 7.10 -16.50 -0.41
N LYS A 254 6.08 -17.35 -0.38
CA LYS A 254 4.70 -16.93 -0.06
C LYS A 254 4.54 -16.53 1.40
N ASP A 255 5.28 -17.15 2.30
CA ASP A 255 5.20 -16.86 3.73
C ASP A 255 5.79 -15.47 4.07
N GLN A 256 6.61 -14.91 3.14
CA GLN A 256 7.23 -13.59 3.23
C GLN A 256 6.52 -12.50 2.41
N THR A 257 5.47 -12.89 1.67
CA THR A 257 4.82 -11.99 0.73
C THR A 257 3.66 -11.24 1.41
N ILE A 258 3.65 -9.92 1.30
CA ILE A 258 2.59 -9.03 1.77
C ILE A 258 1.93 -8.34 0.57
N TYR A 259 0.61 -8.33 0.56
CA TYR A 259 -0.21 -7.77 -0.51
C TYR A 259 -0.87 -6.47 -0.04
N PHE A 260 -0.79 -5.41 -0.85
CA PHE A 260 -1.49 -4.13 -0.64
C PHE A 260 -2.55 -3.97 -1.73
N PRO A 261 -3.81 -4.33 -1.46
CA PRO A 261 -4.88 -4.15 -2.44
C PRO A 261 -5.16 -2.68 -2.74
N GLU A 262 -5.77 -2.45 -3.90
CA GLU A 262 -6.29 -1.15 -4.29
C GLU A 262 -7.62 -1.32 -5.02
N ILE A 263 -8.55 -0.38 -4.85
CA ILE A 263 -9.78 -0.28 -5.63
C ILE A 263 -9.87 1.09 -6.29
N HIS A 264 -10.27 1.09 -7.56
CA HIS A 264 -10.64 2.29 -8.35
C HIS A 264 -12.06 2.11 -8.83
N THR A 265 -12.82 3.17 -8.80
CA THR A 265 -14.26 3.08 -9.01
C THR A 265 -14.77 4.16 -9.96
N THR A 266 -15.92 3.93 -10.60
CA THR A 266 -16.61 4.90 -11.45
C THR A 266 -18.10 4.67 -11.37
N ALA A 267 -18.84 5.67 -10.90
CA ALA A 267 -20.29 5.64 -10.79
C ALA A 267 -20.95 6.26 -12.01
N THR A 268 -22.00 5.62 -12.53
CA THR A 268 -22.79 6.13 -13.63
C THR A 268 -24.27 5.84 -13.43
N ASP A 269 -25.13 6.76 -13.88
CA ASP A 269 -26.56 6.47 -14.01
C ASP A 269 -26.79 5.47 -15.14
N SER A 270 -27.69 4.51 -14.93
CA SER A 270 -27.95 3.43 -15.89
C SER A 270 -28.70 3.87 -17.17
N GLU A 271 -29.40 4.99 -17.12
CA GLU A 271 -30.14 5.53 -18.27
C GLU A 271 -29.31 6.47 -19.14
N THR A 272 -28.56 7.38 -18.48
CA THR A 272 -27.71 8.33 -19.19
C THR A 272 -26.38 7.74 -19.59
N ALA A 273 -25.96 6.65 -18.91
CA ALA A 273 -24.61 6.06 -18.95
C ALA A 273 -23.50 7.08 -18.61
N ASP A 274 -23.84 8.09 -17.83
CA ASP A 274 -22.97 9.20 -17.43
C ASP A 274 -23.24 9.59 -15.97
N HIS A 275 -22.65 10.68 -15.50
CA HIS A 275 -22.74 11.22 -14.15
C HIS A 275 -23.98 12.09 -13.88
N LEU A 276 -25.03 11.97 -14.69
CA LEU A 276 -26.27 12.76 -14.61
C LEU A 276 -27.44 11.81 -14.42
N THR A 277 -28.31 12.09 -13.45
CA THR A 277 -29.56 11.36 -13.24
C THR A 277 -30.73 12.31 -13.05
N LEU A 278 -31.95 11.88 -13.39
CA LEU A 278 -33.18 12.61 -13.17
C LEU A 278 -33.64 12.53 -11.72
N ALA A 279 -34.24 13.58 -11.19
CA ALA A 279 -35.03 13.51 -9.96
C ALA A 279 -36.34 12.76 -10.23
N ASP A 280 -36.34 11.43 -9.99
CA ASP A 280 -37.45 10.52 -10.30
C ASP A 280 -37.66 9.52 -9.16
N SER A 281 -38.77 8.84 -9.14
CA SER A 281 -39.13 7.82 -8.17
C SER A 281 -38.23 6.58 -8.21
N ARG A 282 -37.38 6.43 -9.23
CA ARG A 282 -36.49 5.29 -9.41
C ARG A 282 -35.23 5.62 -10.20
N ALA A 283 -34.19 6.07 -9.54
CA ALA A 283 -32.85 6.14 -10.12
C ALA A 283 -32.09 4.82 -9.93
N VAL A 284 -31.27 4.44 -10.92
CA VAL A 284 -30.42 3.25 -10.87
C VAL A 284 -28.99 3.66 -11.15
N ILE A 285 -28.18 3.74 -10.10
CA ILE A 285 -26.76 4.05 -10.22
C ILE A 285 -25.97 2.76 -10.25
N THR A 286 -25.07 2.63 -11.22
CA THR A 286 -24.14 1.52 -11.33
C THR A 286 -22.74 2.03 -11.01
N ASP A 287 -22.20 1.56 -9.90
CA ASP A 287 -20.79 1.77 -9.56
C ASP A 287 -19.95 0.59 -10.04
N THR A 288 -18.93 0.88 -10.83
CA THR A 288 -18.01 -0.09 -11.41
C THR A 288 -16.69 -0.04 -10.66
N VAL A 289 -16.46 -1.04 -9.79
CA VAL A 289 -15.28 -1.17 -8.96
C VAL A 289 -14.25 -2.07 -9.62
N THR A 290 -13.09 -1.54 -9.93
CA THR A 290 -11.91 -2.30 -10.38
C THR A 290 -11.00 -2.51 -9.19
N TYR A 291 -10.67 -3.76 -8.92
CA TYR A 291 -9.75 -4.13 -7.84
C TYR A 291 -8.45 -4.70 -8.38
N THR A 292 -7.37 -4.51 -7.62
CA THR A 292 -6.04 -5.06 -7.89
C THR A 292 -5.45 -5.68 -6.64
N ASN A 293 -4.55 -6.64 -6.84
CA ASN A 293 -3.73 -7.27 -5.81
C ASN A 293 -4.50 -8.02 -4.70
N LEU A 294 -5.65 -8.61 -5.03
CA LEU A 294 -6.38 -9.49 -4.12
C LEU A 294 -5.79 -10.91 -4.09
N LEU A 295 -5.94 -11.58 -2.97
CA LEU A 295 -5.60 -13.00 -2.81
C LEU A 295 -6.61 -13.86 -3.59
N LYS A 296 -6.10 -14.64 -4.55
CA LYS A 296 -6.93 -15.54 -5.35
C LYS A 296 -7.51 -16.65 -4.50
N GLY A 297 -8.82 -16.85 -4.61
CA GLY A 297 -9.55 -17.91 -3.91
C GLY A 297 -10.23 -17.44 -2.63
N GLU A 298 -9.83 -16.27 -2.11
CA GLU A 298 -10.45 -15.66 -0.93
C GLU A 298 -11.78 -14.98 -1.29
N THR A 299 -12.68 -14.93 -0.30
CA THR A 299 -13.99 -14.30 -0.44
C THR A 299 -13.98 -12.94 0.25
N TYR A 300 -14.31 -11.93 -0.52
CA TYR A 300 -14.36 -10.53 -0.11
C TYR A 300 -15.79 -10.03 -0.07
N THR A 301 -16.06 -9.07 0.80
CA THR A 301 -17.29 -8.28 0.80
C THR A 301 -16.96 -6.87 0.30
N LEU A 302 -17.65 -6.45 -0.76
CA LEU A 302 -17.61 -5.10 -1.30
C LEU A 302 -18.87 -4.37 -0.86
N SER A 303 -18.73 -3.31 -0.08
CA SER A 303 -19.80 -2.46 0.41
C SER A 303 -19.69 -1.07 -0.19
N GLY A 304 -20.80 -0.49 -0.60
CA GLY A 304 -20.90 0.88 -1.09
C GLY A 304 -21.95 1.69 -0.35
N VAL A 305 -21.69 2.98 -0.15
CA VAL A 305 -22.62 3.95 0.46
C VAL A 305 -22.62 5.24 -0.33
N LEU A 306 -23.79 5.83 -0.53
CA LEU A 306 -23.91 7.14 -1.17
C LEU A 306 -23.74 8.25 -0.14
N MET A 307 -22.88 9.23 -0.44
CA MET A 307 -22.59 10.40 0.40
C MET A 307 -23.15 11.65 -0.24
N ASP A 308 -23.94 12.43 0.48
CA ASP A 308 -24.35 13.78 0.05
C ASP A 308 -23.12 14.68 -0.04
N LYS A 309 -22.81 15.17 -1.25
CA LYS A 309 -21.56 15.92 -1.53
C LYS A 309 -21.49 17.25 -0.78
N GLU A 310 -22.65 17.87 -0.51
CA GLU A 310 -22.71 19.16 0.18
C GLU A 310 -22.45 19.02 1.69
N THR A 311 -23.02 17.99 2.31
CA THR A 311 -22.96 17.81 3.76
C THR A 311 -21.80 16.90 4.21
N GLY A 312 -21.27 16.08 3.30
CA GLY A 312 -20.27 15.05 3.60
C GLY A 312 -20.82 13.92 4.50
N LYS A 313 -22.15 13.75 4.56
CA LYS A 313 -22.84 12.71 5.33
C LYS A 313 -23.48 11.70 4.39
N GLU A 314 -23.85 10.54 4.93
CA GLU A 314 -24.62 9.55 4.20
C GLU A 314 -25.91 10.14 3.61
N LEU A 315 -26.18 9.86 2.33
CA LEU A 315 -27.40 10.23 1.68
C LEU A 315 -28.55 9.40 2.24
N LEU A 316 -29.53 10.08 2.84
CA LEU A 316 -30.71 9.43 3.39
C LEU A 316 -31.89 9.55 2.42
N VAL A 317 -32.56 8.43 2.15
CA VAL A 317 -33.85 8.38 1.44
C VAL A 317 -34.84 7.71 2.39
N ASP A 318 -35.96 8.35 2.65
CA ASP A 318 -36.95 7.94 3.66
C ASP A 318 -36.36 7.72 5.09
N GLY A 319 -35.26 8.41 5.39
CA GLY A 319 -34.57 8.34 6.68
C GLY A 319 -33.54 7.23 6.80
N GLU A 320 -33.35 6.41 5.77
CA GLU A 320 -32.38 5.31 5.74
C GLU A 320 -31.23 5.63 4.78
N PRO A 321 -29.98 5.23 5.08
CA PRO A 321 -28.84 5.43 4.19
C PRO A 321 -28.97 4.55 2.94
N VAL A 322 -28.57 5.11 1.79
CA VAL A 322 -28.55 4.36 0.53
C VAL A 322 -27.24 3.58 0.47
N THR A 323 -27.34 2.27 0.72
CA THR A 323 -26.18 1.35 0.75
C THR A 323 -26.40 0.15 -0.15
N GLN A 324 -25.29 -0.47 -0.56
CA GLN A 324 -25.31 -1.73 -1.30
C GLN A 324 -24.11 -2.60 -0.89
N GLU A 325 -24.31 -3.90 -0.88
CA GLU A 325 -23.27 -4.85 -0.51
C GLU A 325 -23.29 -6.08 -1.41
N MET A 326 -22.11 -6.65 -1.70
CA MET A 326 -21.98 -7.93 -2.38
C MET A 326 -20.76 -8.71 -1.89
N ALA A 327 -20.94 -10.00 -1.65
CA ALA A 327 -19.84 -10.92 -1.45
C ALA A 327 -19.39 -11.54 -2.78
N PHE A 328 -18.08 -11.73 -2.96
CA PHE A 328 -17.53 -12.41 -4.13
C PHE A 328 -16.21 -13.12 -3.82
N THR A 329 -15.97 -14.24 -4.48
CA THR A 329 -14.67 -14.91 -4.43
C THR A 329 -13.76 -14.37 -5.55
N ALA A 330 -12.54 -13.95 -5.21
CA ALA A 330 -11.57 -13.44 -6.17
C ALA A 330 -11.00 -14.58 -7.02
N GLY A 331 -11.43 -14.71 -8.25
CA GLY A 331 -10.90 -15.72 -9.20
C GLY A 331 -9.49 -15.39 -9.70
N ARG A 332 -9.09 -14.10 -9.61
CA ARG A 332 -7.80 -13.53 -10.01
C ARG A 332 -7.43 -12.40 -9.07
N ALA A 333 -6.15 -12.03 -9.02
CA ALA A 333 -5.68 -10.90 -8.23
C ALA A 333 -6.28 -9.55 -8.67
N SER A 334 -6.66 -9.41 -9.94
CA SER A 334 -7.28 -8.19 -10.49
C SER A 334 -8.57 -8.51 -11.22
N GLY A 335 -9.55 -7.62 -11.16
CA GLY A 335 -10.83 -7.80 -11.81
C GLY A 335 -11.77 -6.63 -11.58
N THR A 336 -13.04 -6.81 -11.96
CA THR A 336 -14.08 -5.78 -11.86
C THR A 336 -15.34 -6.35 -11.24
N LYS A 337 -16.01 -5.53 -10.41
CA LYS A 337 -17.34 -5.80 -9.84
C LYS A 337 -18.25 -4.59 -10.06
N LYS A 338 -19.56 -4.80 -9.93
CA LYS A 338 -20.54 -3.73 -10.07
C LYS A 338 -21.50 -3.77 -8.90
N LEU A 339 -21.59 -2.66 -8.18
CA LEU A 339 -22.67 -2.38 -7.24
C LEU A 339 -23.80 -1.62 -7.97
N LYS A 340 -25.06 -1.92 -7.62
CA LYS A 340 -26.21 -1.23 -8.18
C LYS A 340 -27.06 -0.67 -7.06
N PHE A 341 -27.16 0.65 -7.01
CA PHE A 341 -28.01 1.38 -6.09
C PHE A 341 -29.30 1.75 -6.80
N GLU A 342 -30.44 1.34 -6.25
CA GLU A 342 -31.76 1.69 -6.77
C GLU A 342 -32.54 2.39 -5.66
N PHE A 343 -32.90 3.65 -5.88
CA PHE A 343 -33.54 4.49 -4.86
C PHE A 343 -34.34 5.63 -5.48
N ASP A 344 -35.19 6.25 -4.67
CA ASP A 344 -36.02 7.42 -5.05
C ASP A 344 -35.17 8.70 -4.96
N THR A 345 -35.05 9.43 -6.07
CA THR A 345 -34.40 10.73 -6.15
C THR A 345 -35.37 11.90 -6.18
N THR A 346 -36.69 11.65 -6.03
CA THR A 346 -37.69 12.71 -5.93
C THR A 346 -37.34 13.65 -4.75
N GLY A 347 -37.33 14.97 -5.03
CA GLY A 347 -36.93 15.96 -4.02
C GLY A 347 -35.43 16.16 -3.85
N LEU A 348 -34.59 15.43 -4.61
CA LEU A 348 -33.13 15.60 -4.61
C LEU A 348 -32.63 16.49 -5.77
N ALA A 349 -33.50 17.08 -6.54
CA ALA A 349 -33.15 17.99 -7.65
C ALA A 349 -32.19 19.11 -7.16
N GLY A 350 -31.11 19.34 -7.86
CA GLY A 350 -30.07 20.29 -7.54
C GLY A 350 -28.98 19.74 -6.61
N LYS A 351 -29.07 18.48 -6.15
CA LYS A 351 -28.07 17.83 -5.29
C LYS A 351 -27.10 16.95 -6.08
N SER A 352 -25.94 16.70 -5.46
CA SER A 352 -24.97 15.70 -5.94
C SER A 352 -24.64 14.73 -4.80
N PHE A 353 -24.32 13.50 -5.16
CA PHE A 353 -23.81 12.51 -4.22
C PHE A 353 -22.59 11.80 -4.79
N VAL A 354 -21.76 11.25 -3.90
CA VAL A 354 -20.53 10.53 -4.22
C VAL A 354 -20.66 9.13 -3.68
N VAL A 355 -20.22 8.13 -4.43
CA VAL A 355 -20.17 6.75 -3.92
C VAL A 355 -18.87 6.55 -3.15
N TYR A 356 -18.96 5.97 -1.95
CA TYR A 356 -17.81 5.52 -1.17
C TYR A 356 -17.83 4.00 -1.09
N GLU A 357 -16.69 3.36 -1.31
CA GLU A 357 -16.56 1.92 -1.28
C GLU A 357 -15.57 1.46 -0.22
N THR A 358 -15.88 0.30 0.33
CA THR A 358 -15.01 -0.43 1.25
C THR A 358 -14.95 -1.89 0.84
N LEU A 359 -13.76 -2.46 0.81
CA LEU A 359 -13.52 -3.87 0.56
C LEU A 359 -12.99 -4.54 1.83
N THR A 360 -13.65 -5.61 2.29
CA THR A 360 -13.24 -6.36 3.47
C THR A 360 -12.94 -7.82 3.16
N LEU A 361 -12.03 -8.42 3.93
CA LEU A 361 -11.78 -9.84 4.04
C LEU A 361 -12.06 -10.26 5.48
N GLU A 362 -13.01 -11.15 5.72
CA GLU A 362 -13.39 -11.60 7.08
C GLU A 362 -13.56 -10.43 8.08
N ASP A 363 -14.33 -9.41 7.71
CA ASP A 363 -14.57 -8.18 8.48
C ASP A 363 -13.36 -7.24 8.66
N VAL A 364 -12.20 -7.57 8.09
CA VAL A 364 -11.03 -6.68 8.05
C VAL A 364 -11.04 -5.86 6.78
N GLU A 365 -11.01 -4.53 6.91
CA GLU A 365 -10.90 -3.62 5.77
C GLU A 365 -9.53 -3.73 5.12
N VAL A 366 -9.52 -4.10 3.82
CA VAL A 366 -8.28 -4.32 3.05
C VAL A 366 -8.07 -3.29 1.94
N ALA A 367 -9.13 -2.59 1.51
CA ALA A 367 -9.05 -1.44 0.60
C ALA A 367 -10.28 -0.55 0.75
N GLU A 368 -10.16 0.71 0.39
CA GLU A 368 -11.27 1.68 0.34
C GLU A 368 -11.06 2.69 -0.79
N HIS A 369 -12.18 3.27 -1.24
CA HIS A 369 -12.19 4.47 -2.08
C HIS A 369 -13.20 5.46 -1.48
N LYS A 370 -12.70 6.53 -0.85
CA LYS A 370 -13.50 7.49 -0.07
C LYS A 370 -12.97 8.92 -0.30
N ASP A 371 -13.14 9.43 -1.51
CA ASP A 371 -12.84 10.82 -1.85
C ASP A 371 -14.11 11.57 -2.23
N ILE A 372 -14.58 12.48 -1.37
CA ILE A 372 -15.78 13.30 -1.60
C ILE A 372 -15.66 14.21 -2.84
N ASN A 373 -14.43 14.45 -3.32
CA ASN A 373 -14.15 15.30 -4.46
C ASN A 373 -13.92 14.52 -5.76
N ASP A 374 -14.00 13.19 -5.73
CA ASP A 374 -13.85 12.39 -6.94
C ASP A 374 -15.03 12.59 -7.88
N GLU A 375 -14.79 13.28 -9.00
CA GLU A 375 -15.79 13.50 -10.04
C GLU A 375 -16.15 12.21 -10.80
N GLY A 376 -15.27 11.20 -10.83
CA GLY A 376 -15.57 9.87 -11.38
C GLY A 376 -16.59 9.09 -10.55
N GLN A 377 -16.76 9.46 -9.28
CA GLN A 377 -17.71 8.88 -8.33
C GLN A 377 -18.92 9.80 -8.07
N THR A 378 -18.92 11.00 -8.62
CA THR A 378 -19.96 11.98 -8.38
C THR A 378 -21.11 11.80 -9.37
N ILE A 379 -22.34 11.72 -8.85
CA ILE A 379 -23.57 11.76 -9.64
C ILE A 379 -24.29 13.08 -9.34
N HIS A 380 -24.67 13.79 -10.39
CA HIS A 380 -25.40 15.05 -10.33
C HIS A 380 -26.89 14.81 -10.62
N ILE A 381 -27.75 15.44 -9.83
CA ILE A 381 -29.21 15.49 -10.07
C ILE A 381 -29.54 16.94 -10.47
N PRO A 382 -29.64 17.26 -11.76
CA PRO A 382 -29.92 18.62 -12.20
C PRO A 382 -31.30 19.14 -11.73
N ALA A 383 -31.41 20.45 -11.63
CA ALA A 383 -32.67 21.14 -11.42
C ALA A 383 -32.87 22.23 -12.48
N ALA A 384 -34.13 22.51 -12.84
CA ALA A 384 -34.53 23.62 -13.68
C ALA A 384 -35.62 24.44 -12.99
N GLN A 385 -35.55 25.74 -13.11
CA GLN A 385 -36.62 26.71 -12.77
C GLN A 385 -36.70 27.71 -13.87
N THR A 386 -37.88 28.23 -14.16
CA THR A 386 -38.07 29.13 -15.31
C THR A 386 -38.84 30.39 -14.97
N THR A 387 -38.70 31.40 -15.83
CA THR A 387 -39.42 32.66 -15.73
C THR A 387 -39.79 33.13 -17.12
N ALA A 388 -41.11 33.11 -17.42
CA ALA A 388 -41.66 33.52 -18.69
C ALA A 388 -41.96 35.02 -18.70
N THR A 389 -41.52 35.70 -19.75
CA THR A 389 -41.66 37.15 -19.90
C THR A 389 -42.11 37.50 -21.35
N ASP A 390 -43.16 38.28 -21.49
CA ASP A 390 -43.54 38.84 -22.81
C ASP A 390 -42.47 39.85 -23.26
N ASP A 391 -41.98 39.70 -24.49
CA ASP A 391 -40.87 40.50 -25.02
C ASP A 391 -41.22 41.99 -25.21
N SER A 392 -42.54 42.32 -25.36
CA SER A 392 -43.00 43.69 -25.55
C SER A 392 -43.20 44.42 -24.22
N SER A 393 -43.88 43.77 -23.27
CA SER A 393 -44.18 44.34 -21.93
C SER A 393 -43.05 44.26 -20.94
N LYS A 394 -42.15 43.29 -21.12
CA LYS A 394 -41.05 42.93 -20.17
C LYS A 394 -41.55 42.43 -18.81
N ILE A 395 -42.80 41.98 -18.76
CA ILE A 395 -43.43 41.34 -17.61
C ILE A 395 -44.19 40.09 -18.07
N ASN A 396 -44.82 39.38 -17.17
CA ASN A 396 -45.63 38.19 -17.47
C ASN A 396 -47.08 38.52 -17.93
N VAL A 397 -47.28 39.66 -18.62
CA VAL A 397 -48.56 40.08 -19.18
C VAL A 397 -48.39 40.46 -20.66
N SER A 398 -49.18 39.86 -21.54
CA SER A 398 -49.18 40.14 -22.99
C SER A 398 -50.51 40.66 -23.48
N GLU A 399 -50.50 41.41 -24.58
CA GLU A 399 -51.67 41.75 -25.30
C GLU A 399 -52.19 40.59 -26.15
N ALA A 400 -53.53 40.48 -26.32
CA ALA A 400 -54.12 39.53 -27.25
C ALA A 400 -53.90 40.03 -28.70
N LYS A 401 -52.82 39.54 -29.33
CA LYS A 401 -52.38 39.93 -30.68
C LYS A 401 -51.92 38.72 -31.49
N LYS A 402 -51.82 38.88 -32.82
CA LYS A 402 -51.45 37.79 -33.74
C LYS A 402 -50.02 37.25 -33.50
N GLU A 403 -49.16 38.07 -33.00
CA GLU A 403 -47.79 37.71 -32.77
C GLU A 403 -47.42 38.07 -31.33
N VAL A 404 -47.64 37.12 -30.42
CA VAL A 404 -47.15 37.16 -29.03
C VAL A 404 -45.77 36.53 -29.02
N SER A 405 -44.77 37.26 -28.52
CA SER A 405 -43.40 36.74 -28.32
C SER A 405 -43.12 36.68 -26.85
N VAL A 406 -42.74 35.50 -26.37
CA VAL A 406 -42.38 35.22 -24.98
C VAL A 406 -40.98 34.65 -24.95
N THR A 407 -40.14 35.20 -24.07
CA THR A 407 -38.86 34.58 -23.69
C THR A 407 -39.05 33.92 -22.34
N ASP A 408 -38.86 32.61 -22.32
CA ASP A 408 -38.75 31.84 -21.08
C ASP A 408 -37.28 31.62 -20.72
N THR A 409 -36.85 32.21 -19.62
CA THR A 409 -35.49 32.09 -19.11
C THR A 409 -35.43 30.91 -18.18
N VAL A 410 -34.77 29.83 -18.62
CA VAL A 410 -34.58 28.58 -17.89
C VAL A 410 -33.29 28.67 -17.08
N ALA A 411 -33.41 28.85 -15.76
CA ALA A 411 -32.32 28.76 -14.82
C ALA A 411 -32.04 27.29 -14.48
N TYR A 412 -30.85 26.82 -14.77
CA TYR A 412 -30.44 25.46 -14.46
C TYR A 412 -29.44 25.43 -13.30
N ARG A 413 -29.42 24.33 -12.54
CA ARG A 413 -28.47 24.04 -11.46
C ARG A 413 -27.92 22.64 -11.63
N ASN A 414 -26.68 22.48 -11.16
CA ASN A 414 -25.99 21.20 -11.02
C ASN A 414 -25.81 20.45 -12.34
N LEU A 415 -25.65 21.17 -13.46
CA LEU A 415 -25.20 20.59 -14.73
C LEU A 415 -23.68 20.36 -14.70
N VAL A 416 -23.20 19.41 -15.50
CA VAL A 416 -21.77 19.19 -15.70
C VAL A 416 -21.22 20.20 -16.70
N PRO A 417 -20.27 21.08 -16.32
CA PRO A 417 -19.72 22.08 -17.23
C PRO A 417 -19.05 21.46 -18.46
N GLY A 418 -19.14 22.17 -19.60
CA GLY A 418 -18.52 21.74 -20.85
C GLY A 418 -19.35 20.72 -21.66
N LYS A 419 -20.42 20.16 -21.10
CA LYS A 419 -21.35 19.28 -21.84
C LYS A 419 -22.42 20.07 -22.57
N GLU A 420 -22.91 19.54 -23.72
CA GLU A 420 -24.02 20.09 -24.50
C GLU A 420 -25.35 19.57 -23.97
N TYR A 421 -26.29 20.47 -23.80
CA TYR A 421 -27.66 20.21 -23.32
C TYR A 421 -28.68 20.77 -24.28
N THR A 422 -29.88 20.20 -24.21
CA THR A 422 -31.05 20.69 -24.98
C THR A 422 -32.18 20.98 -24.00
N VAL A 423 -32.73 22.19 -24.04
CA VAL A 423 -33.99 22.51 -23.38
C VAL A 423 -35.10 22.46 -24.44
N ARG A 424 -36.16 21.74 -24.12
CA ARG A 424 -37.40 21.70 -24.90
C ARG A 424 -38.53 22.28 -24.06
N GLY A 425 -39.04 23.41 -24.48
CA GLY A 425 -40.17 24.06 -23.84
C GLY A 425 -41.47 23.78 -24.61
N THR A 426 -42.61 23.68 -23.91
CA THR A 426 -43.96 23.48 -24.44
C THR A 426 -44.89 24.54 -23.84
N ALA A 427 -45.58 25.28 -24.68
CA ALA A 427 -46.61 26.25 -24.24
C ALA A 427 -47.93 25.53 -23.98
N VAL A 428 -48.51 25.71 -22.79
CA VAL A 428 -49.72 25.02 -22.31
C VAL A 428 -50.78 26.04 -21.90
N ASP A 429 -52.02 25.83 -22.30
CA ASP A 429 -53.16 26.62 -21.85
C ASP A 429 -53.44 26.27 -20.36
N LYS A 430 -53.33 27.26 -19.46
CA LYS A 430 -53.49 27.06 -18.01
C LYS A 430 -54.86 26.54 -17.61
N GLU A 431 -55.93 26.91 -18.36
CA GLU A 431 -57.30 26.51 -18.03
C GLU A 431 -57.62 25.06 -18.41
N THR A 432 -57.06 24.57 -19.52
CA THR A 432 -57.36 23.24 -20.06
C THR A 432 -56.29 22.23 -19.70
N GLY A 433 -55.07 22.66 -19.43
CA GLY A 433 -53.91 21.81 -19.26
C GLY A 433 -53.39 21.20 -20.58
N GLU A 434 -53.94 21.61 -21.74
CA GLU A 434 -53.56 21.08 -23.03
C GLU A 434 -52.51 21.97 -23.71
N PRO A 435 -51.56 21.40 -24.48
CA PRO A 435 -50.60 22.18 -25.26
C PRO A 435 -51.29 23.12 -26.24
N LEU A 436 -50.78 24.35 -26.36
CA LEU A 436 -51.15 25.22 -27.47
C LEU A 436 -50.66 24.60 -28.77
N THR A 437 -51.36 24.91 -29.87
CA THR A 437 -50.99 24.46 -31.21
C THR A 437 -50.50 25.60 -32.10
N ASP A 438 -49.54 25.28 -32.98
CA ASP A 438 -49.13 26.17 -34.07
C ASP A 438 -50.14 26.23 -35.17
N ALA A 439 -49.87 27.03 -36.27
CA ALA A 439 -50.73 27.18 -37.39
C ALA A 439 -51.01 25.88 -38.19
N ASP A 440 -50.19 24.90 -38.07
CA ASP A 440 -50.26 23.58 -38.70
C ASP A 440 -50.96 22.54 -37.82
N GLY A 441 -51.32 22.88 -36.57
CA GLY A 441 -51.98 22.02 -35.60
C GLY A 441 -51.08 21.14 -34.82
N ASN A 442 -49.72 21.36 -34.82
CA ASN A 442 -48.78 20.67 -33.99
C ASN A 442 -48.66 21.38 -32.62
N GLU A 443 -48.23 20.67 -31.59
CA GLU A 443 -47.93 21.29 -30.31
C GLU A 443 -46.93 22.43 -30.46
N LEU A 444 -47.21 23.56 -29.79
CA LEU A 444 -46.31 24.72 -29.75
C LEU A 444 -45.11 24.45 -28.86
N VAL A 445 -44.03 23.99 -29.49
CA VAL A 445 -42.77 23.60 -28.84
C VAL A 445 -41.65 24.50 -29.32
N SER A 446 -40.78 24.89 -28.42
CA SER A 446 -39.52 25.57 -28.74
C SER A 446 -38.32 24.83 -28.14
N THR A 447 -37.17 24.96 -28.78
CA THR A 447 -35.96 24.22 -28.36
C THR A 447 -34.76 25.15 -28.37
N ALA A 448 -33.93 25.07 -27.31
CA ALA A 448 -32.63 25.73 -27.21
C ALA A 448 -31.53 24.70 -26.91
N LYS A 449 -30.42 24.77 -27.66
CA LYS A 449 -29.19 23.99 -27.39
C LYS A 449 -28.14 24.91 -26.84
N PHE A 450 -27.42 24.44 -25.84
CA PHE A 450 -26.35 25.20 -25.19
C PHE A 450 -25.29 24.28 -24.60
N THR A 451 -24.08 24.82 -24.40
CA THR A 451 -23.04 24.18 -23.61
C THR A 451 -23.00 24.88 -22.26
N ALA A 452 -23.13 24.11 -21.16
CA ALA A 452 -23.07 24.68 -19.83
C ALA A 452 -21.64 25.21 -19.53
N ALA A 453 -21.52 26.52 -19.28
CA ALA A 453 -20.26 27.15 -18.93
C ALA A 453 -19.87 26.89 -17.46
N SER A 454 -20.86 26.67 -16.60
CA SER A 454 -20.76 26.39 -15.17
C SER A 454 -21.88 25.45 -14.76
N ALA A 455 -21.78 24.89 -13.53
CA ALA A 455 -22.81 23.98 -13.00
C ALA A 455 -24.19 24.68 -12.90
N ASP A 456 -24.18 25.97 -12.60
CA ASP A 456 -25.38 26.81 -12.50
C ASP A 456 -25.32 27.91 -13.55
N GLY A 457 -26.50 28.24 -14.16
CA GLY A 457 -26.59 29.25 -15.18
C GLY A 457 -28.00 29.38 -15.73
N SER A 458 -28.16 29.96 -16.92
CA SER A 458 -29.45 30.09 -17.58
C SER A 458 -29.33 30.02 -19.10
N VAL A 459 -30.46 29.68 -19.75
CA VAL A 459 -30.65 29.70 -21.20
C VAL A 459 -32.04 30.18 -21.53
N ASP A 460 -32.18 30.96 -22.60
CA ASP A 460 -33.48 31.48 -23.07
C ASP A 460 -34.09 30.53 -24.10
N VAL A 461 -35.38 30.22 -23.90
CA VAL A 461 -36.25 29.53 -24.86
C VAL A 461 -37.30 30.52 -25.37
N LYS A 462 -37.42 30.69 -26.68
CA LYS A 462 -38.30 31.70 -27.26
C LYS A 462 -39.52 31.09 -27.94
N PHE A 463 -40.69 31.60 -27.58
CA PHE A 463 -41.98 31.21 -28.18
C PHE A 463 -42.59 32.35 -28.94
N THR A 464 -43.22 32.05 -30.08
CA THR A 464 -44.00 32.97 -30.84
C THR A 464 -45.31 32.28 -31.25
N PHE A 465 -46.48 32.91 -30.98
CA PHE A 465 -47.76 32.31 -31.24
C PHE A 465 -48.86 33.36 -31.50
N ASP A 466 -49.96 32.95 -32.08
CA ASP A 466 -51.18 33.79 -32.24
C ASP A 466 -51.96 33.80 -30.92
N GLY A 467 -51.85 34.89 -30.16
CA GLY A 467 -52.56 35.09 -28.90
C GLY A 467 -53.98 35.66 -29.02
N THR A 468 -54.50 35.86 -30.21
CA THR A 468 -55.84 36.49 -30.38
C THR A 468 -56.97 35.66 -29.77
N ALA A 469 -56.89 34.33 -29.85
CA ALA A 469 -57.84 33.40 -29.23
C ALA A 469 -57.64 33.22 -27.72
N MET A 470 -56.49 33.72 -27.16
CA MET A 470 -56.11 33.57 -25.75
C MET A 470 -56.57 34.75 -24.88
N ALA A 471 -57.31 35.72 -25.43
CA ALA A 471 -57.86 36.86 -24.69
C ALA A 471 -58.68 36.38 -23.46
N GLY A 472 -58.29 36.78 -22.24
CA GLY A 472 -58.90 36.37 -20.98
C GLY A 472 -58.37 35.05 -20.41
N ARG A 473 -57.34 34.47 -21.01
CA ARG A 473 -56.67 33.19 -20.59
C ARG A 473 -55.23 33.42 -20.25
N SER A 474 -54.58 32.35 -19.75
CA SER A 474 -53.18 32.36 -19.41
C SER A 474 -52.47 31.18 -20.06
N VAL A 475 -51.20 31.38 -20.39
CA VAL A 475 -50.30 30.36 -20.97
C VAL A 475 -49.19 30.07 -19.98
N VAL A 476 -48.97 28.79 -19.69
CA VAL A 476 -47.86 28.30 -18.85
C VAL A 476 -46.85 27.61 -19.74
N PHE A 477 -45.57 27.80 -19.45
CA PHE A 477 -44.48 27.20 -20.21
C PHE A 477 -43.84 26.08 -19.39
N PHE A 478 -43.83 24.86 -19.93
CA PHE A 478 -43.21 23.67 -19.30
C PHE A 478 -41.89 23.36 -19.98
N GLU A 479 -40.84 23.12 -19.22
CA GLU A 479 -39.49 22.85 -19.73
C GLU A 479 -38.95 21.51 -19.29
N ASN A 480 -38.36 20.81 -20.26
CA ASN A 480 -37.61 19.58 -20.11
C ASN A 480 -36.18 19.81 -20.54
N VAL A 481 -35.23 19.45 -19.68
CA VAL A 481 -33.78 19.51 -19.96
C VAL A 481 -33.27 18.11 -20.30
N TYR A 482 -32.59 18.01 -21.41
CA TYR A 482 -32.05 16.77 -21.93
C TYR A 482 -30.52 16.80 -22.01
N TYR A 483 -29.90 15.70 -21.67
CA TYR A 483 -28.51 15.38 -22.00
C TYR A 483 -28.52 14.25 -23.03
N THR A 484 -27.90 14.49 -24.19
CA THR A 484 -28.11 13.63 -25.38
C THR A 484 -29.61 13.58 -25.72
N ASP A 485 -30.29 12.45 -25.52
CA ASP A 485 -31.76 12.25 -25.69
C ASP A 485 -32.41 11.83 -24.35
N LYS A 486 -31.69 11.92 -23.26
CA LYS A 486 -32.19 11.51 -21.94
C LYS A 486 -32.65 12.71 -21.15
N LEU A 487 -33.84 12.61 -20.59
CA LEU A 487 -34.39 13.61 -19.69
C LEU A 487 -33.61 13.63 -18.38
N ILE A 488 -33.14 14.81 -17.95
CA ILE A 488 -32.33 15.00 -16.74
C ILE A 488 -32.88 16.02 -15.75
N ALA A 489 -33.81 16.90 -16.21
CA ALA A 489 -34.55 17.81 -15.34
C ALA A 489 -35.87 18.19 -15.98
N VAL A 490 -36.88 18.43 -15.14
CA VAL A 490 -38.22 18.84 -15.53
C VAL A 490 -38.66 20.03 -14.71
N HIS A 491 -39.28 21.00 -15.33
CA HIS A 491 -40.06 22.05 -14.68
C HIS A 491 -41.41 22.17 -15.38
N ALA A 492 -42.47 21.58 -14.81
CA ALA A 492 -43.80 21.47 -15.42
C ALA A 492 -44.89 21.61 -14.34
N ASP A 493 -44.93 22.75 -13.67
CA ASP A 493 -45.95 23.08 -12.69
C ASP A 493 -46.99 24.04 -13.29
N ILE A 494 -48.23 23.56 -13.52
CA ILE A 494 -49.31 24.34 -14.11
C ILE A 494 -49.70 25.54 -13.25
N ASP A 495 -49.42 25.52 -11.97
CA ASP A 495 -49.75 26.57 -11.00
C ASP A 495 -48.60 27.58 -10.78
N ASP A 496 -47.43 27.37 -11.37
CA ASP A 496 -46.31 28.30 -11.23
C ASP A 496 -46.55 29.61 -11.94
N GLU A 497 -46.74 30.68 -11.16
CA GLU A 497 -46.97 32.03 -11.66
C GLU A 497 -45.74 32.64 -12.37
N ALA A 498 -44.52 32.18 -12.04
CA ALA A 498 -43.30 32.64 -12.74
C ALA A 498 -43.24 32.11 -14.19
N GLN A 499 -43.82 30.94 -14.46
CA GLN A 499 -43.97 30.36 -15.81
C GLN A 499 -45.23 30.81 -16.55
N THR A 500 -46.11 31.59 -15.91
CA THR A 500 -47.41 31.96 -16.44
C THR A 500 -47.36 33.32 -17.11
N VAL A 501 -47.83 33.41 -18.39
CA VAL A 501 -48.08 34.68 -19.08
C VAL A 501 -49.56 34.89 -19.20
N HIS A 502 -50.07 35.99 -18.66
CA HIS A 502 -51.46 36.37 -18.67
C HIS A 502 -51.82 37.20 -19.93
N ILE A 503 -52.91 36.88 -20.56
CA ILE A 503 -53.45 37.64 -21.74
C ILE A 503 -54.82 38.22 -21.36
N PRO A 504 -54.84 39.39 -20.71
CA PRO A 504 -56.08 39.95 -20.18
C PRO A 504 -57.09 40.34 -21.27
N LEU A 505 -58.36 40.25 -20.95
CA LEU A 505 -59.44 40.70 -21.78
C LEU A 505 -60.15 41.84 -21.06
N ILE A 506 -60.28 42.96 -21.74
CA ILE A 506 -60.97 44.14 -21.22
C ILE A 506 -62.29 44.28 -21.89
N PHE A 507 -63.32 44.33 -21.12
CA PHE A 507 -64.67 44.69 -21.58
C PHE A 507 -65.02 46.09 -21.12
N THR A 508 -65.57 46.88 -22.06
CA THR A 508 -66.11 48.20 -21.74
C THR A 508 -67.56 48.24 -22.09
N SER A 509 -68.33 48.83 -21.25
CA SER A 509 -69.73 49.14 -21.57
C SER A 509 -69.97 50.60 -21.31
N VAL A 510 -70.68 51.23 -22.27
CA VAL A 510 -71.10 52.61 -22.17
C VAL A 510 -72.60 52.64 -21.92
N LYS A 511 -72.96 53.31 -20.87
CA LYS A 511 -74.38 53.54 -20.58
C LYS A 511 -74.65 55.06 -20.56
N ASP A 512 -75.83 55.42 -21.02
CA ASP A 512 -76.34 56.76 -20.84
C ASP A 512 -76.61 56.99 -19.35
N LYS A 513 -76.15 58.16 -18.84
CA LYS A 513 -76.18 58.44 -17.40
C LYS A 513 -77.63 58.63 -16.87
N ASP A 514 -78.53 59.11 -17.70
CA ASP A 514 -79.89 59.45 -17.30
C ASP A 514 -80.83 58.26 -17.39
N THR A 515 -80.54 57.31 -18.34
CA THR A 515 -81.37 56.14 -18.59
C THR A 515 -80.81 54.87 -18.01
N ASP A 516 -79.54 54.86 -17.54
CA ASP A 516 -78.73 53.65 -17.10
C ASP A 516 -78.81 52.53 -18.15
N SER A 517 -78.92 52.90 -19.40
CA SER A 517 -79.13 52.00 -20.55
C SER A 517 -78.24 52.39 -21.72
N HIS A 518 -78.14 51.51 -22.72
CA HIS A 518 -77.41 51.80 -23.97
C HIS A 518 -78.22 52.75 -24.92
N MET A 519 -79.42 53.21 -24.49
CA MET A 519 -80.27 54.18 -25.25
C MET A 519 -80.22 55.54 -24.55
N SER A 520 -79.90 56.58 -25.31
CA SER A 520 -79.97 57.96 -24.87
C SER A 520 -81.29 58.59 -25.28
N LEU A 521 -81.89 59.48 -24.45
CA LEU A 521 -83.07 60.29 -24.79
C LEU A 521 -82.69 61.36 -25.83
N ALA A 522 -83.46 61.48 -26.87
CA ALA A 522 -83.32 62.61 -27.75
C ALA A 522 -83.78 63.89 -27.03
N GLY A 523 -82.84 64.79 -26.88
CA GLY A 523 -83.10 66.10 -26.28
C GLY A 523 -83.91 67.00 -27.14
#